data_029e22a8c853a423ae90556fa77e9e76
#
_entry.id   029e22a8c853a423ae90556fa77e9e76
#
_cell.length_a   1.000
_cell.length_b   1.000
_cell.length_c   1.000
_cell.angle_alpha   90.00
_cell.angle_beta   90.00
_cell.angle_gamma   90.00
#
_symmetry.space_group_name_H-M   'P 1'
#
loop_
_entity.id
_entity.type
_entity.pdbx_description
1 polymer ?
#
loop_
_entity_poly.entity_id
_entity_poly.type
_entity_poly.pdbx_seq_one_letter_code
_entity_poly.pdbx_strand_id
1 'polypeptide(L)'
;MFYKIKNVNLLSEYTLLIEFQNNVKKIYDVKPLIEKYSFFKDLINIKGLFKQVKIDKGGYGISWNDNIDLSCNTLWNEGRLI
;
A
#
# COMPACT_ATOMS: atom_id res chain seq x y z
N MET A 1 -10.13 12.19 10.65
CA MET A 1 -10.20 10.83 11.19
C MET A 1 -9.35 9.91 10.36
N PHE A 2 -8.61 9.01 11.01
CA PHE A 2 -7.76 8.05 10.32
C PHE A 2 -8.40 6.67 10.36
N TYR A 3 -8.48 6.03 9.17
CA TYR A 3 -8.89 4.64 9.07
C TYR A 3 -7.62 3.80 9.09
N LYS A 4 -7.20 3.38 10.28
CA LYS A 4 -5.93 2.69 10.48
C LYS A 4 -5.93 1.32 9.84
N ILE A 5 -4.76 0.88 9.40
CA ILE A 5 -4.58 -0.38 8.68
C ILE A 5 -4.37 -1.51 9.68
N LYS A 6 -5.07 -2.62 9.45
CA LYS A 6 -4.95 -3.84 10.25
C LYS A 6 -4.10 -4.88 9.54
N ASN A 7 -4.32 -5.09 8.24
CA ASN A 7 -3.58 -6.07 7.45
C ASN A 7 -3.32 -5.55 6.05
N VAL A 8 -2.21 -5.98 5.46
CA VAL A 8 -1.91 -5.78 4.06
C VAL A 8 -1.48 -7.10 3.46
N ASN A 9 -2.10 -7.47 2.33
CA ASN A 9 -1.77 -8.69 1.60
C ASN A 9 -1.43 -8.37 0.17
N LEU A 10 -0.45 -9.08 -0.36
CA LEU A 10 -0.03 -8.92 -1.75
C LEU A 10 -0.99 -9.67 -2.66
N LEU A 11 -1.44 -9.00 -3.70
CA LEU A 11 -2.16 -9.62 -4.80
C LEU A 11 -1.28 -9.56 -6.05
N SER A 12 -1.77 -10.12 -7.16
CA SER A 12 -1.00 -10.12 -8.40
C SER A 12 -0.87 -8.72 -8.99
N GLU A 13 0.16 -8.51 -9.82
CA GLU A 13 0.33 -7.31 -10.64
C GLU A 13 0.40 -6.01 -9.83
N TYR A 14 1.17 -6.03 -8.74
CA TYR A 14 1.42 -4.84 -7.91
C TYR A 14 0.14 -4.26 -7.31
N THR A 15 -0.77 -5.13 -6.91
CA THR A 15 -2.04 -4.78 -6.28
C THR A 15 -2.00 -5.27 -4.83
N LEU A 16 -2.60 -4.49 -3.93
CA LEU A 16 -2.65 -4.80 -2.50
C LEU A 16 -4.09 -4.95 -2.04
N LEU A 17 -4.30 -5.89 -1.13
CA LEU A 17 -5.54 -5.98 -0.38
C LEU A 17 -5.29 -5.37 0.99
N ILE A 18 -5.99 -4.29 1.29
CA ILE A 18 -5.84 -3.56 2.55
C ILE A 18 -7.05 -3.83 3.42
N GLU A 19 -6.83 -4.32 4.62
CA GLU A 19 -7.87 -4.44 5.64
C GLU A 19 -7.64 -3.36 6.69
N PHE A 20 -8.69 -2.57 6.95
CA PHE A 20 -8.65 -1.50 7.95
C PHE A 20 -9.17 -2.01 9.29
N GLN A 21 -8.86 -1.29 10.37
CA GLN A 21 -9.24 -1.71 11.72
C GLN A 21 -10.75 -1.74 11.94
N ASN A 22 -11.51 -1.03 11.12
CA ASN A 22 -12.98 -1.09 11.12
C ASN A 22 -13.53 -2.25 10.30
N ASN A 23 -12.67 -3.19 9.89
CA ASN A 23 -13.00 -4.39 9.11
C ASN A 23 -13.40 -4.12 7.65
N VAL A 24 -13.27 -2.91 7.17
CA VAL A 24 -13.48 -2.61 5.75
C VAL A 24 -12.23 -3.06 4.98
N LYS A 25 -12.45 -3.68 3.82
CA LYS A 25 -11.38 -4.13 2.93
C LYS A 25 -11.44 -3.37 1.62
N LYS A 26 -10.28 -2.97 1.13
CA LYS A 26 -10.16 -2.28 -0.15
C LYS A 26 -8.99 -2.84 -0.94
N ILE A 27 -9.11 -2.76 -2.26
CA ILE A 27 -8.03 -3.12 -3.18
C ILE A 27 -7.38 -1.84 -3.65
N TYR A 28 -6.05 -1.79 -3.58
CA TYR A 28 -5.29 -0.65 -4.03
C TYR A 28 -4.29 -1.06 -5.11
N ASP A 29 -4.39 -0.45 -6.29
CA ASP A 29 -3.50 -0.71 -7.41
C ASP A 29 -2.33 0.27 -7.34
N VAL A 30 -1.11 -0.25 -7.17
CA VAL A 30 0.08 0.57 -7.05
C VAL A 30 0.65 0.97 -8.42
N LYS A 31 0.23 0.32 -9.50
CA LYS A 31 0.79 0.57 -10.83
C LYS A 31 0.73 2.04 -11.28
N PRO A 32 -0.38 2.77 -11.07
CA PRO A 32 -0.39 4.18 -11.47
C PRO A 32 0.69 5.02 -10.78
N LEU A 33 1.04 4.71 -9.53
CA LEU A 33 2.09 5.40 -8.82
C LEU A 33 3.47 5.05 -9.38
N ILE A 34 3.67 3.79 -9.77
CA ILE A 34 4.90 3.33 -10.37
C ILE A 34 5.14 4.07 -11.70
N GLU A 35 4.09 4.30 -12.47
CA GLU A 35 4.18 5.02 -13.72
C GLU A 35 4.40 6.52 -13.52
N LYS A 36 3.80 7.08 -12.49
CA LYS A 36 3.81 8.54 -12.27
C LYS A 36 5.06 9.02 -11.54
N TYR A 37 5.55 8.27 -10.56
CA TYR A 37 6.64 8.71 -9.69
C TYR A 37 7.86 7.83 -9.87
N SER A 38 9.00 8.44 -10.21
CA SER A 38 10.24 7.70 -10.49
C SER A 38 10.69 6.86 -9.29
N PHE A 39 10.52 7.36 -8.07
CA PHE A 39 10.97 6.61 -6.89
C PHE A 39 10.12 5.36 -6.61
N PHE A 40 8.87 5.32 -7.09
CA PHE A 40 8.06 4.10 -6.98
C PHE A 40 8.52 3.01 -7.95
N LYS A 41 9.30 3.34 -8.97
CA LYS A 41 9.80 2.34 -9.93
C LYS A 41 10.74 1.33 -9.29
N ASP A 42 11.29 1.63 -8.13
CA ASP A 42 12.10 0.67 -7.37
C ASP A 42 11.30 -0.58 -7.00
N LEU A 43 9.98 -0.46 -6.87
CA LEU A 43 9.13 -1.62 -6.60
C LEU A 43 9.20 -2.68 -7.70
N ILE A 44 9.46 -2.25 -8.94
CA ILE A 44 9.66 -3.17 -10.07
C ILE A 44 11.14 -3.48 -10.24
N ASN A 45 11.99 -2.46 -10.14
CA ASN A 45 13.41 -2.58 -10.52
C ASN A 45 14.24 -3.33 -9.48
N ILE A 46 13.86 -3.26 -8.20
CA ILE A 46 14.58 -3.96 -7.15
C ILE A 46 13.84 -5.26 -6.86
N LYS A 47 14.49 -6.37 -7.21
CA LYS A 47 13.88 -7.70 -7.06
C LYS A 47 13.49 -7.95 -5.62
N GLY A 48 12.22 -8.34 -5.42
CA GLY A 48 11.70 -8.68 -4.11
C GLY A 48 11.27 -7.51 -3.25
N LEU A 49 11.48 -6.27 -3.70
CA LEU A 49 11.14 -5.12 -2.86
C LEU A 49 9.64 -5.04 -2.60
N PHE A 50 8.80 -5.26 -3.61
CA PHE A 50 7.36 -5.17 -3.45
C PHE A 50 6.84 -6.09 -2.34
N LYS A 51 7.48 -7.25 -2.18
CA LYS A 51 7.08 -8.23 -1.16
C LYS A 51 7.48 -7.82 0.25
N GLN A 52 8.27 -6.77 0.40
CA GLN A 52 8.74 -6.31 1.71
C GLN A 52 7.82 -5.27 2.35
N VAL A 53 6.65 -5.05 1.79
CA VAL A 53 5.69 -4.11 2.34
C VAL A 53 5.35 -4.46 3.79
N LYS A 54 5.31 -3.45 4.64
CA LYS A 54 4.96 -3.61 6.05
C LYS A 54 4.02 -2.50 6.49
N ILE A 55 3.28 -2.78 7.56
CA ILE A 55 2.39 -1.80 8.17
C ILE A 55 3.21 -0.92 9.10
N ASP A 56 3.06 0.39 8.95
CA ASP A 56 3.73 1.34 9.82
C ASP A 56 3.17 1.28 11.23
N LYS A 57 3.98 1.69 12.20
CA LYS A 57 3.59 1.71 13.60
C LYS A 57 2.25 2.43 13.78
N GLY A 58 1.34 1.82 14.51
CA GLY A 58 0.02 2.37 14.76
C GLY A 58 -0.99 2.18 13.65
N GLY A 59 -0.59 1.63 12.50
CA GLY A 59 -1.51 1.41 11.37
C GLY A 59 -1.75 2.64 10.52
N TYR A 60 -0.89 3.66 10.61
CA TYR A 60 -1.12 4.93 9.89
C TYR A 60 -0.70 4.90 8.44
N GLY A 61 -0.08 3.82 7.98
CA GLY A 61 0.33 3.69 6.60
C GLY A 61 1.02 2.36 6.35
N ILE A 62 1.54 2.21 5.13
CA ILE A 62 2.39 1.09 4.76
C ILE A 62 3.66 1.63 4.15
N SER A 63 4.74 0.87 4.25
CA SER A 63 6.01 1.26 3.64
C SER A 63 6.78 0.05 3.15
N TRP A 64 7.61 0.28 2.14
CA TRP A 64 8.53 -0.71 1.59
C TRP A 64 9.96 -0.44 2.05
N ASN A 65 10.29 0.83 2.16
CA ASN A 65 11.58 1.30 2.69
C ASN A 65 11.40 2.74 3.15
N ASP A 66 12.50 3.43 3.48
CA ASP A 66 12.43 4.79 4.02
C ASP A 66 11.95 5.82 2.98
N ASN A 67 11.95 5.47 1.70
CA ASN A 67 11.62 6.40 0.62
C ASN A 67 10.27 6.13 -0.03
N ILE A 68 9.70 4.94 0.17
CA ILE A 68 8.48 4.52 -0.52
C ILE A 68 7.44 4.11 0.53
N ASP A 69 6.42 4.94 0.68
CA ASP A 69 5.35 4.69 1.64
C ASP A 69 4.03 5.27 1.13
N LEU A 70 2.95 4.83 1.75
CA LEU A 70 1.59 5.33 1.48
C LEU A 70 0.86 5.48 2.80
N SER A 71 0.19 6.61 2.97
CA SER A 71 -0.59 6.85 4.18
C SER A 71 -1.89 6.06 4.18
N CYS A 72 -2.42 5.80 5.38
CA CYS A 72 -3.72 5.14 5.50
C CYS A 72 -4.83 5.95 4.83
N ASN A 73 -4.74 7.28 4.86
CA ASN A 73 -5.74 8.13 4.20
C ASN A 73 -5.72 7.97 2.68
N THR A 74 -4.55 7.87 2.08
CA THR A 74 -4.44 7.63 0.64
C THR A 74 -5.07 6.28 0.28
N LEU A 75 -4.75 5.25 1.04
CA LEU A 75 -5.30 3.91 0.79
C LEU A 75 -6.80 3.86 0.98
N TRP A 76 -7.32 4.59 1.98
CA TRP A 76 -8.75 4.67 2.21
C TRP A 76 -9.48 5.41 1.09
N ASN A 77 -8.94 6.58 0.70
CA ASN A 77 -9.61 7.44 -0.27
C ASN A 77 -9.52 6.92 -1.70
N GLU A 78 -8.42 6.28 -2.05
CA GLU A 78 -8.15 5.86 -3.44
C GLU A 78 -8.33 4.38 -3.66
N GLY A 79 -8.44 3.59 -2.61
CA GLY A 79 -8.70 2.16 -2.73
C GLY A 79 -10.14 1.90 -3.14
N ARG A 80 -10.37 0.75 -3.78
CA ARG A 80 -11.71 0.33 -4.20
C ARG A 80 -12.27 -0.68 -3.20
N LEU A 81 -13.54 -0.53 -2.85
CA LEU A 81 -14.25 -1.53 -2.06
C LEU A 81 -14.31 -2.85 -2.81
N ILE A 82 -14.24 -3.94 -2.07
CA ILE A 82 -14.36 -5.27 -2.63
C ILE A 82 -15.85 -5.61 -2.81
#